data_cb9e5b5a4378a55b3a9da37763146510
#
_entry.id   cb9e5b5a4378a55b3a9da37763146510
#
_cell.length_a   1.000
_cell.length_b   1.000
_cell.length_c   1.000
_cell.angle_alpha   90.00
_cell.angle_beta   90.00
_cell.angle_gamma   90.00
#
_symmetry.space_group_name_H-M   'P 1'
#
loop_
_entity.id
_entity.type
_entity.pdbx_description
1 polymer ?
#
loop_
_entity_poly.entity_id
_entity_poly.type
_entity_poly.pdbx_seq_one_letter_code
_entity_poly.pdbx_strand_id
1 'polypeptide(L)'
;MNIVWWTLLSTQLTIFSVTLFLHRSQAHRAVDFHPVLNHLFRGWLWLTTGISTSEWVAIHRKHHAKCETDDDPHSPHAKGILNVFFLGAYLYRKEAKNMETLSKYGKGTPNDWLERKVYRSHTVIGLGLCLALNLALFGVWGLLSWGIQMIWIPLWAAGVINGLGHWWGYRNYESPDKSTNLVPSI
;
A
#
# COMPACT_ATOMS: atom_id res chain seq x y z
N MET A 1 25.37 8.95 8.06
CA MET A 1 24.09 8.23 8.35
C MET A 1 24.33 6.75 8.09
N ASN A 2 23.88 5.87 8.99
CA ASN A 2 24.06 4.42 8.80
C ASN A 2 22.95 3.88 7.88
N ILE A 3 23.33 3.11 6.85
CA ILE A 3 22.42 2.56 5.85
C ILE A 3 21.34 1.64 6.45
N VAL A 4 21.69 0.88 7.50
CA VAL A 4 20.72 0.00 8.18
C VAL A 4 19.60 0.81 8.81
N TRP A 5 19.94 1.84 9.58
CA TRP A 5 18.95 2.71 10.19
C TRP A 5 18.11 3.49 9.15
N TRP A 6 18.75 3.93 8.07
CA TRP A 6 18.01 4.57 6.97
C TRP A 6 16.98 3.61 6.36
N THR A 7 17.38 2.39 6.04
CA THR A 7 16.49 1.39 5.44
C THR A 7 15.34 1.05 6.39
N LEU A 8 15.63 0.78 7.66
CA LEU A 8 14.60 0.48 8.66
C LEU A 8 13.63 1.64 8.87
N LEU A 9 14.13 2.85 9.08
CA LEU A 9 13.28 4.02 9.34
C LEU A 9 12.43 4.38 8.12
N SER A 10 13.00 4.33 6.92
CA SER A 10 12.24 4.65 5.68
C SER A 10 11.17 3.61 5.39
N THR A 11 11.45 2.31 5.58
CA THR A 11 10.42 1.26 5.42
C THR A 11 9.33 1.38 6.49
N GLN A 12 9.66 1.65 7.74
CA GLN A 12 8.67 1.85 8.80
C GLN A 12 7.84 3.11 8.57
N LEU A 13 8.44 4.23 8.17
CA LEU A 13 7.71 5.44 7.82
C LEU A 13 6.74 5.20 6.66
N THR A 14 7.12 4.37 5.69
CA THR A 14 6.25 4.01 4.57
C THR A 14 5.06 3.16 5.04
N ILE A 15 5.27 2.13 5.88
CA ILE A 15 4.17 1.36 6.48
C ILE A 15 3.25 2.25 7.30
N PHE A 16 3.81 3.15 8.12
CA PHE A 16 3.05 4.14 8.89
C PHE A 16 2.20 5.03 7.97
N SER A 17 2.77 5.50 6.88
CA SER A 17 2.07 6.34 5.90
C SER A 17 0.93 5.59 5.21
N VAL A 18 1.13 4.31 4.86
CA VAL A 18 0.05 3.45 4.34
C VAL A 18 -1.05 3.29 5.39
N THR A 19 -0.70 2.94 6.62
CA THR A 19 -1.68 2.67 7.68
C THR A 19 -2.46 3.93 8.09
N LEU A 20 -1.77 5.03 8.35
CA LEU A 20 -2.43 6.24 8.85
C LEU A 20 -3.12 7.01 7.76
N PHE A 21 -2.44 7.24 6.64
CA PHE A 21 -2.98 8.08 5.58
C PHE A 21 -3.87 7.28 4.62
N LEU A 22 -3.35 6.29 3.89
CA LEU A 22 -4.15 5.58 2.88
C LEU A 22 -5.31 4.81 3.53
N HIS A 23 -5.03 4.04 4.57
CA HIS A 23 -6.02 3.17 5.19
C HIS A 23 -6.97 3.96 6.10
N ARG A 24 -6.48 4.55 7.20
CA ARG A 24 -7.35 5.17 8.20
C ARG A 24 -7.95 6.49 7.73
N SER A 25 -7.17 7.37 7.09
CA SER A 25 -7.68 8.67 6.67
C SER A 25 -8.47 8.57 5.35
N GLN A 26 -7.85 8.05 4.29
CA GLN A 26 -8.44 8.14 2.97
C GLN A 26 -9.45 7.04 2.67
N ALA A 27 -9.21 5.78 3.06
CA ALA A 27 -10.14 4.69 2.80
C ALA A 27 -11.32 4.68 3.79
N HIS A 28 -11.03 4.68 5.09
CA HIS A 28 -12.04 4.56 6.15
C HIS A 28 -12.56 5.87 6.71
N ARG A 29 -11.90 6.99 6.42
CA ARG A 29 -12.26 8.34 6.94
C ARG A 29 -12.39 8.39 8.46
N ALA A 30 -11.56 7.60 9.15
CA ALA A 30 -11.56 7.51 10.62
C ALA A 30 -10.73 8.63 11.27
N VAL A 31 -9.90 9.32 10.50
CA VAL A 31 -9.00 10.38 10.97
C VAL A 31 -8.83 11.43 9.88
N ASP A 32 -8.83 12.70 10.24
CA ASP A 32 -8.51 13.83 9.37
C ASP A 32 -7.16 14.43 9.77
N PHE A 33 -6.28 14.60 8.79
CA PHE A 33 -4.99 15.23 8.99
C PHE A 33 -4.98 16.67 8.47
N HIS A 34 -4.16 17.50 9.08
CA HIS A 34 -3.87 18.83 8.55
C HIS A 34 -3.38 18.73 7.08
N PRO A 35 -3.79 19.66 6.17
CA PRO A 35 -3.43 19.59 4.74
C PRO A 35 -1.93 19.39 4.47
N VAL A 36 -1.06 20.04 5.25
CA VAL A 36 0.40 19.88 5.14
C VAL A 36 0.82 18.42 5.37
N LEU A 37 0.28 17.75 6.38
CA LEU A 37 0.58 16.33 6.65
C LEU A 37 0.05 15.43 5.52
N ASN A 38 -1.12 15.74 4.97
CA ASN A 38 -1.66 15.03 3.82
C ASN A 38 -0.70 15.12 2.61
N HIS A 39 -0.13 16.27 2.34
CA HIS A 39 0.85 16.43 1.26
C HIS A 39 2.16 15.69 1.56
N LEU A 40 2.65 15.73 2.80
CA LEU A 40 3.86 14.99 3.18
C LEU A 40 3.67 13.48 3.02
N PHE A 41 2.54 12.91 3.47
CA PHE A 41 2.24 11.49 3.28
C PHE A 41 2.16 11.12 1.81
N ARG A 42 1.47 11.90 0.99
CA ARG A 42 1.32 11.65 -0.46
C ARG A 42 2.65 11.70 -1.19
N GLY A 43 3.45 12.74 -0.93
CA GLY A 43 4.78 12.86 -1.51
C GLY A 43 5.70 11.72 -1.12
N TRP A 44 5.68 11.33 0.16
CA TRP A 44 6.46 10.20 0.67
C TRP A 44 6.04 8.88 0.03
N LEU A 45 4.74 8.59 -0.02
CA LEU A 45 4.21 7.35 -0.61
C LEU A 45 4.48 7.29 -2.12
N TRP A 46 4.33 8.39 -2.83
CA TRP A 46 4.71 8.46 -4.24
C TRP A 46 6.20 8.17 -4.45
N LEU A 47 7.07 8.75 -3.62
CA LEU A 47 8.51 8.56 -3.68
C LEU A 47 8.91 7.10 -3.41
N THR A 48 8.33 6.48 -2.38
CA THR A 48 8.78 5.18 -1.86
C THR A 48 8.02 3.98 -2.42
N THR A 49 6.83 4.18 -2.98
CA THR A 49 5.98 3.08 -3.46
C THR A 49 5.43 3.29 -4.87
N GLY A 50 5.44 4.52 -5.38
CA GLY A 50 4.77 4.88 -6.64
C GLY A 50 3.24 4.74 -6.57
N ILE A 51 2.65 4.67 -5.37
CA ILE A 51 1.20 4.51 -5.19
C ILE A 51 0.51 5.86 -5.41
N SER A 52 -0.56 5.85 -6.23
CA SER A 52 -1.54 6.93 -6.30
C SER A 52 -2.60 6.74 -5.23
N THR A 53 -2.94 7.80 -4.51
CA THR A 53 -3.93 7.75 -3.43
C THR A 53 -5.27 7.18 -3.89
N SER A 54 -5.77 7.65 -5.04
CA SER A 54 -7.09 7.23 -5.55
C SER A 54 -7.13 5.76 -5.98
N GLU A 55 -6.05 5.25 -6.58
CA GLU A 55 -5.96 3.86 -6.99
C GLU A 55 -5.96 2.93 -5.78
N TRP A 56 -5.10 3.22 -4.81
CA TRP A 56 -4.99 2.40 -3.61
C TRP A 56 -6.32 2.36 -2.83
N VAL A 57 -6.92 3.52 -2.62
CA VAL A 57 -8.20 3.63 -1.91
C VAL A 57 -9.32 2.91 -2.64
N ALA A 58 -9.38 3.02 -3.98
CA ALA A 58 -10.38 2.33 -4.76
C ALA A 58 -10.27 0.81 -4.64
N ILE A 59 -9.06 0.28 -4.76
CA ILE A 59 -8.79 -1.16 -4.66
C ILE A 59 -9.12 -1.67 -3.26
N HIS A 60 -8.70 -0.94 -2.23
CA HIS A 60 -8.94 -1.29 -0.83
C HIS A 60 -10.43 -1.27 -0.47
N ARG A 61 -11.18 -0.25 -0.90
CA ARG A 61 -12.63 -0.19 -0.68
C ARG A 61 -13.36 -1.28 -1.46
N LYS A 62 -12.90 -1.63 -2.68
CA LYS A 62 -13.45 -2.77 -3.41
C LYS A 62 -13.21 -4.07 -2.67
N HIS A 63 -12.00 -4.28 -2.12
CA HIS A 63 -11.71 -5.43 -1.27
C HIS A 63 -12.72 -5.54 -0.13
N HIS A 64 -12.94 -4.49 0.66
CA HIS A 64 -13.94 -4.52 1.73
C HIS A 64 -15.38 -4.77 1.23
N ALA A 65 -15.76 -4.19 0.07
CA ALA A 65 -17.10 -4.35 -0.48
C ALA A 65 -17.35 -5.73 -1.10
N LYS A 66 -16.30 -6.44 -1.49
CA LYS A 66 -16.32 -7.72 -2.20
C LYS A 66 -15.51 -8.81 -1.50
N CYS A 67 -15.25 -8.62 -0.22
CA CYS A 67 -14.36 -9.47 0.57
C CYS A 67 -14.66 -10.94 0.35
N GLU A 68 -13.63 -11.72 0.04
CA GLU A 68 -13.64 -13.17 -0.19
C GLU A 68 -14.53 -13.66 -1.36
N THR A 69 -14.96 -12.78 -2.23
CA THR A 69 -15.63 -13.16 -3.50
C THR A 69 -14.63 -13.21 -4.66
N ASP A 70 -15.06 -13.75 -5.81
CA ASP A 70 -14.26 -13.76 -7.04
C ASP A 70 -13.89 -12.35 -7.54
N ASP A 71 -14.70 -11.34 -7.19
CA ASP A 71 -14.47 -9.93 -7.51
C ASP A 71 -13.47 -9.24 -6.58
N ASP A 72 -13.08 -9.87 -5.48
CA ASP A 72 -12.08 -9.34 -4.57
C ASP A 72 -10.70 -9.29 -5.25
N PRO A 73 -10.05 -8.11 -5.32
CA PRO A 73 -8.78 -7.98 -6.04
C PRO A 73 -7.65 -8.82 -5.46
N HIS A 74 -7.69 -9.16 -4.19
CA HIS A 74 -6.59 -9.84 -3.50
C HIS A 74 -7.02 -10.80 -2.38
N SER A 75 -8.22 -11.40 -2.48
CA SER A 75 -8.61 -12.47 -1.57
C SER A 75 -7.69 -13.69 -1.72
N PRO A 76 -7.09 -14.19 -0.63
CA PRO A 76 -6.30 -15.42 -0.68
C PRO A 76 -7.17 -16.66 -0.96
N HIS A 77 -8.46 -16.61 -0.65
CA HIS A 77 -9.40 -17.70 -0.92
C HIS A 77 -9.80 -17.77 -2.41
N ALA A 78 -10.01 -16.61 -3.06
CA ALA A 78 -10.40 -16.55 -4.47
C ALA A 78 -9.20 -16.58 -5.43
N LYS A 79 -8.08 -15.96 -5.06
CA LYS A 79 -6.87 -15.85 -5.93
C LYS A 79 -5.77 -16.83 -5.57
N GLY A 80 -5.87 -17.52 -4.44
CA GLY A 80 -4.85 -18.39 -3.88
C GLY A 80 -3.82 -17.65 -3.03
N ILE A 81 -3.51 -18.23 -1.85
CA ILE A 81 -2.60 -17.60 -0.87
C ILE A 81 -1.21 -17.28 -1.45
N LEU A 82 -0.62 -18.18 -2.21
CA LEU A 82 0.71 -17.95 -2.79
C LEU A 82 0.70 -16.80 -3.81
N ASN A 83 -0.37 -16.67 -4.59
CA ASN A 83 -0.51 -15.56 -5.53
C ASN A 83 -0.65 -14.22 -4.79
N VAL A 84 -1.46 -14.17 -3.73
CA VAL A 84 -1.62 -12.93 -2.95
C VAL A 84 -0.32 -12.58 -2.23
N PHE A 85 0.35 -13.58 -1.66
CA PHE A 85 1.59 -13.37 -0.90
C PHE A 85 2.74 -12.88 -1.80
N PHE A 86 3.01 -13.55 -2.91
CA PHE A 86 4.17 -13.26 -3.75
C PHE A 86 3.89 -12.33 -4.93
N LEU A 87 2.65 -12.30 -5.42
CA LEU A 87 2.25 -11.50 -6.59
C LEU A 87 1.29 -10.35 -6.22
N GLY A 88 1.18 -10.00 -4.94
CA GLY A 88 0.26 -8.96 -4.47
C GLY A 88 0.45 -7.60 -5.18
N ALA A 89 1.71 -7.19 -5.43
CA ALA A 89 1.98 -5.98 -6.22
C ALA A 89 1.49 -6.08 -7.67
N TYR A 90 1.57 -7.26 -8.28
CA TYR A 90 1.03 -7.51 -9.61
C TYR A 90 -0.50 -7.46 -9.62
N LEU A 91 -1.15 -8.10 -8.66
CA LEU A 91 -2.61 -8.08 -8.49
C LEU A 91 -3.11 -6.63 -8.31
N TYR A 92 -2.43 -5.87 -7.46
CA TYR A 92 -2.69 -4.44 -7.28
C TYR A 92 -2.60 -3.68 -8.61
N ARG A 93 -1.48 -3.81 -9.33
CA ARG A 93 -1.27 -3.12 -10.62
C ARG A 93 -2.27 -3.53 -11.70
N LYS A 94 -2.71 -4.78 -11.68
CA LYS A 94 -3.77 -5.27 -12.58
C LYS A 94 -5.09 -4.59 -12.27
N GLU A 95 -5.48 -4.53 -11.00
CA GLU A 95 -6.73 -3.91 -10.57
C GLU A 95 -6.70 -2.37 -10.72
N ALA A 96 -5.54 -1.73 -10.54
CA ALA A 96 -5.36 -0.28 -10.76
C ALA A 96 -5.67 0.17 -12.21
N LYS A 97 -5.69 -0.74 -13.17
CA LYS A 97 -6.11 -0.47 -14.56
C LYS A 97 -7.62 -0.62 -14.78
N ASN A 98 -8.36 -1.10 -13.81
CA ASN A 98 -9.80 -1.30 -13.89
C ASN A 98 -10.54 0.03 -13.65
N MET A 99 -10.97 0.66 -14.73
CA MET A 99 -11.64 1.97 -14.70
C MET A 99 -12.98 1.95 -13.95
N GLU A 100 -13.68 0.82 -13.94
CA GLU A 100 -14.91 0.66 -13.16
C GLU A 100 -14.61 0.71 -11.67
N THR A 101 -13.58 0.00 -11.21
CA THR A 101 -13.12 0.03 -9.82
C THR A 101 -12.73 1.46 -9.40
N LEU A 102 -11.93 2.14 -10.22
CA LEU A 102 -11.49 3.50 -9.92
C LEU A 102 -12.65 4.50 -9.85
N SER A 103 -13.59 4.43 -10.79
CA SER A 103 -14.73 5.34 -10.86
C SER A 103 -15.73 5.11 -9.71
N LYS A 104 -15.93 3.84 -9.32
CA LYS A 104 -16.91 3.46 -8.30
C LYS A 104 -16.38 3.69 -6.88
N TYR A 105 -15.16 3.23 -6.60
CA TYR A 105 -14.61 3.17 -5.25
C TYR A 105 -13.58 4.26 -4.93
N GLY A 106 -13.01 4.93 -5.94
CA GLY A 106 -11.99 5.99 -5.76
C GLY A 106 -12.53 7.38 -5.41
N LYS A 107 -13.85 7.53 -5.26
CA LYS A 107 -14.51 8.82 -4.99
C LYS A 107 -14.07 9.43 -3.65
N GLY A 108 -13.96 10.78 -3.64
CA GLY A 108 -13.65 11.54 -2.42
C GLY A 108 -12.19 11.46 -1.97
N THR A 109 -11.28 10.99 -2.83
CA THR A 109 -9.84 11.07 -2.65
C THR A 109 -9.29 12.38 -3.19
N PRO A 110 -8.09 12.82 -2.77
CA PRO A 110 -7.45 14.02 -3.30
C PRO A 110 -7.36 14.01 -4.83
N ASN A 111 -7.74 15.12 -5.45
CA ASN A 111 -7.72 15.29 -6.90
C ASN A 111 -7.19 16.69 -7.31
N ASP A 112 -6.22 17.20 -6.53
CA ASP A 112 -5.56 18.47 -6.81
C ASP A 112 -4.55 18.36 -7.98
N TRP A 113 -3.88 19.48 -8.29
CA TRP A 113 -2.92 19.54 -9.38
C TRP A 113 -1.76 18.55 -9.19
N LEU A 114 -1.22 18.42 -7.96
CA LEU A 114 -0.12 17.49 -7.66
C LEU A 114 -0.54 16.04 -7.91
N GLU A 115 -1.74 15.65 -7.45
CA GLU A 115 -2.26 14.29 -7.69
C GLU A 115 -2.37 13.99 -9.18
N ARG A 116 -3.00 14.92 -9.94
CA ARG A 116 -3.23 14.68 -11.38
C ARG A 116 -1.97 14.73 -12.22
N LYS A 117 -1.05 15.67 -11.94
CA LYS A 117 0.09 15.97 -12.82
C LYS A 117 1.41 15.36 -12.36
N VAL A 118 1.53 14.99 -11.08
CA VAL A 118 2.76 14.44 -10.53
C VAL A 118 2.54 12.99 -10.06
N TYR A 119 1.73 12.78 -9.06
CA TYR A 119 1.69 11.47 -8.40
C TYR A 119 1.09 10.38 -9.28
N ARG A 120 -0.09 10.61 -9.85
CA ARG A 120 -0.77 9.63 -10.71
C ARG A 120 -0.10 9.47 -12.08
N SER A 121 0.34 10.57 -12.68
CA SER A 121 0.90 10.54 -14.04
C SER A 121 2.34 10.04 -14.09
N HIS A 122 3.07 10.08 -12.98
CA HIS A 122 4.51 9.82 -12.94
C HIS A 122 4.91 8.89 -11.79
N THR A 123 4.18 7.79 -11.59
CA THR A 123 4.42 6.83 -10.51
C THR A 123 5.84 6.25 -10.52
N VAL A 124 6.39 5.96 -11.71
CA VAL A 124 7.75 5.41 -11.86
C VAL A 124 8.83 6.44 -11.57
N ILE A 125 8.57 7.73 -11.81
CA ILE A 125 9.53 8.79 -11.53
C ILE A 125 9.80 8.88 -10.02
N GLY A 126 8.79 8.76 -9.18
CA GLY A 126 8.97 8.71 -7.73
C GLY A 126 9.95 7.62 -7.29
N LEU A 127 9.76 6.41 -7.80
CA LEU A 127 10.65 5.28 -7.51
C LEU A 127 12.08 5.51 -8.01
N GLY A 128 12.25 6.13 -9.19
CA GLY A 128 13.55 6.51 -9.73
C GLY A 128 14.25 7.58 -8.87
N LEU A 129 13.52 8.58 -8.37
CA LEU A 129 14.04 9.58 -7.45
C LEU A 129 14.41 8.96 -6.09
N CYS A 130 13.64 8.00 -5.60
CA CYS A 130 14.00 7.24 -4.39
C CYS A 130 15.31 6.47 -4.61
N LEU A 131 15.48 5.82 -5.76
CA LEU A 131 16.75 5.16 -6.12
C LEU A 131 17.90 6.15 -6.15
N ALA A 132 17.74 7.27 -6.86
CA ALA A 132 18.77 8.30 -6.97
C ALA A 132 19.17 8.85 -5.59
N LEU A 133 18.21 9.06 -4.69
CA LEU A 133 18.47 9.46 -3.31
C LEU A 133 19.31 8.41 -2.55
N ASN A 134 18.91 7.13 -2.64
CA ASN A 134 19.66 6.04 -1.99
C ASN A 134 21.09 5.93 -2.53
N LEU A 135 21.29 6.07 -3.86
CA LEU A 135 22.62 6.07 -4.47
C LEU A 135 23.47 7.28 -4.04
N ALA A 136 22.86 8.45 -3.95
CA ALA A 136 23.54 9.67 -3.50
C ALA A 136 24.00 9.57 -2.04
N LEU A 137 23.21 8.91 -1.18
CA LEU A 137 23.49 8.77 0.25
C LEU A 137 24.50 7.65 0.55
N PHE A 138 24.49 6.55 -0.20
CA PHE A 138 25.20 5.31 0.15
C PHE A 138 26.02 4.70 -1.01
N GLY A 139 26.15 5.40 -2.13
CA GLY A 139 26.81 4.85 -3.31
C GLY A 139 26.13 3.57 -3.79
N VAL A 140 26.92 2.60 -4.24
CA VAL A 140 26.41 1.32 -4.77
C VAL A 140 25.56 0.53 -3.76
N TRP A 141 25.82 0.66 -2.45
CA TRP A 141 25.02 0.04 -1.41
C TRP A 141 23.59 0.60 -1.31
N GLY A 142 23.37 1.78 -1.87
CA GLY A 142 22.03 2.35 -2.03
C GLY A 142 21.09 1.49 -2.88
N LEU A 143 21.62 0.69 -3.82
CA LEU A 143 20.83 -0.30 -4.58
C LEU A 143 20.22 -1.36 -3.66
N LEU A 144 20.99 -1.86 -2.68
CA LEU A 144 20.50 -2.85 -1.72
C LEU A 144 19.40 -2.25 -0.84
N SER A 145 19.64 -1.05 -0.29
CA SER A 145 18.63 -0.34 0.52
C SER A 145 17.33 -0.11 -0.25
N TRP A 146 17.45 0.41 -1.47
CA TRP A 146 16.30 0.64 -2.35
C TRP A 146 15.58 -0.67 -2.70
N GLY A 147 16.30 -1.73 -3.03
CA GLY A 147 15.73 -3.05 -3.31
C GLY A 147 14.92 -3.60 -2.13
N ILE A 148 15.44 -3.47 -0.91
CA ILE A 148 14.72 -3.85 0.31
C ILE A 148 13.44 -3.00 0.46
N GLN A 149 13.52 -1.68 0.27
CA GLN A 149 12.35 -0.80 0.33
C GLN A 149 11.27 -1.22 -0.68
N MET A 150 11.65 -1.60 -1.90
CA MET A 150 10.70 -2.02 -2.95
C MET A 150 10.02 -3.34 -2.64
N ILE A 151 10.67 -4.27 -1.96
CA ILE A 151 10.11 -5.58 -1.60
C ILE A 151 9.30 -5.49 -0.30
N TRP A 152 9.73 -4.66 0.65
CA TRP A 152 9.18 -4.62 2.01
C TRP A 152 7.69 -4.32 2.04
N ILE A 153 7.25 -3.30 1.32
CA ILE A 153 5.85 -2.88 1.32
C ILE A 153 4.93 -3.92 0.68
N PRO A 154 5.21 -4.46 -0.52
CA PRO A 154 4.42 -5.56 -1.09
C PRO A 154 4.38 -6.78 -0.17
N LEU A 155 5.50 -7.15 0.44
CA LEU A 155 5.56 -8.30 1.33
C LEU A 155 4.65 -8.13 2.54
N TRP A 156 4.74 -7.00 3.24
CA TRP A 156 3.95 -6.77 4.45
C TRP A 156 2.50 -6.40 4.13
N ALA A 157 2.25 -5.46 3.24
CA ALA A 157 0.90 -4.98 2.97
C ALA A 157 0.06 -6.01 2.21
N ALA A 158 0.59 -6.60 1.14
CA ALA A 158 -0.15 -7.60 0.37
C ALA A 158 0.05 -9.01 0.91
N GLY A 159 1.30 -9.42 1.16
CA GLY A 159 1.60 -10.79 1.60
C GLY A 159 1.11 -11.09 3.00
N VAL A 160 1.56 -10.31 3.99
CA VAL A 160 1.23 -10.60 5.40
C VAL A 160 -0.18 -10.12 5.74
N ILE A 161 -0.50 -8.85 5.53
CA ILE A 161 -1.79 -8.29 5.98
C ILE A 161 -2.93 -8.86 5.15
N ASN A 162 -2.92 -8.71 3.83
CA ASN A 162 -4.02 -9.18 2.99
C ASN A 162 -3.96 -10.68 2.69
N GLY A 163 -2.78 -11.28 2.63
CA GLY A 163 -2.60 -12.71 2.39
C GLY A 163 -2.81 -13.53 3.67
N LEU A 164 -1.81 -13.52 4.57
CA LEU A 164 -1.86 -14.35 5.77
C LEU A 164 -2.97 -13.92 6.73
N GLY A 165 -3.23 -12.61 6.87
CA GLY A 165 -4.27 -12.08 7.74
C GLY A 165 -5.70 -12.46 7.36
N HIS A 166 -5.94 -12.95 6.13
CA HIS A 166 -7.22 -13.51 5.69
C HIS A 166 -7.17 -15.04 5.48
N TRP A 167 -6.01 -15.66 5.60
CA TRP A 167 -5.85 -17.09 5.35
C TRP A 167 -5.69 -17.90 6.63
N TRP A 168 -4.89 -17.41 7.59
CA TRP A 168 -4.49 -18.15 8.78
C TRP A 168 -4.54 -17.28 10.03
N GLY A 169 -5.00 -17.85 11.14
CA GLY A 169 -5.10 -17.16 12.41
C GLY A 169 -6.36 -17.53 13.14
N TYR A 170 -6.65 -16.85 14.26
CA TYR A 170 -7.85 -17.04 15.05
C TYR A 170 -8.78 -15.82 14.96
N ARG A 171 -10.04 -16.02 15.33
CA ARG A 171 -11.08 -14.98 15.30
C ARG A 171 -11.81 -14.94 16.61
N ASN A 172 -12.09 -13.74 17.09
CA ASN A 172 -12.88 -13.53 18.30
C ASN A 172 -14.39 -13.42 18.01
N TYR A 173 -14.74 -13.08 16.74
CA TYR A 173 -16.12 -12.84 16.32
C TYR A 173 -16.36 -13.46 14.94
N GLU A 174 -17.60 -13.92 14.74
CA GLU A 174 -18.08 -14.32 13.42
C GLU A 174 -18.44 -13.06 12.61
N SER A 175 -17.86 -12.90 11.44
CA SER A 175 -18.17 -11.83 10.49
C SER A 175 -18.06 -12.34 9.05
N PRO A 176 -18.72 -11.72 8.06
CA PRO A 176 -18.57 -12.08 6.65
C PRO A 176 -17.15 -11.90 6.13
N ASP A 177 -16.43 -10.90 6.65
CA ASP A 177 -15.01 -10.71 6.45
C ASP A 177 -14.23 -11.83 7.14
N LYS A 178 -13.32 -12.50 6.41
CA LYS A 178 -12.50 -13.60 6.94
C LYS A 178 -11.16 -13.14 7.53
N SER A 179 -11.01 -11.87 7.84
CA SER A 179 -9.80 -11.37 8.52
C SER A 179 -9.59 -12.07 9.87
N THR A 180 -8.35 -12.36 10.19
CA THR A 180 -7.94 -13.13 11.36
C THR A 180 -6.88 -12.39 12.16
N ASN A 181 -6.72 -12.77 13.43
CA ASN A 181 -5.61 -12.33 14.25
C ASN A 181 -4.44 -13.31 14.09
N LEU A 182 -3.28 -12.80 13.66
CA LEU A 182 -2.06 -13.60 13.51
C LEU A 182 -1.30 -13.74 14.82
N VAL A 183 -1.43 -12.78 15.72
CA VAL A 183 -0.75 -12.74 17.01
C VAL A 183 -1.78 -12.79 18.13
N PRO A 184 -1.61 -13.64 19.15
CA PRO A 184 -2.51 -13.65 20.30
C PRO A 184 -2.61 -12.24 20.92
N SER A 185 -3.83 -11.82 21.25
CA SER A 185 -4.01 -10.66 22.13
C SER A 185 -3.45 -11.01 23.50
N ILE A 186 -2.44 -10.28 23.94
CA ILE A 186 -1.92 -10.36 25.29
C ILE A 186 -2.84 -9.59 26.23
#